data_21748224df858a1134830ceaee476673
#
_entry.id   21748224df858a1134830ceaee476673
#
_cell.length_a   1.000
_cell.length_b   1.000
_cell.length_c   1.000
_cell.angle_alpha   90.00
_cell.angle_beta   90.00
_cell.angle_gamma   90.00
#
_symmetry.space_group_name_H-M   'P 1'
#
loop_
_entity.id
_entity.type
_entity.pdbx_description
1 polymer ?
#
loop_
_entity_poly.entity_id
_entity_poly.type
_entity_poly.pdbx_seq_one_letter_code
_entity_poly.pdbx_strand_id
1 'polypeptide(L)'
;MKDICLGLVTANEEIKRNYFLMKVSVPDGFTDPLPGQFVMMRIAGLQDPFLSRPLSIYAFSRSQKGCMVELLYRVAGRGTGIMAGLIAGSEVEVIGPLGQSYRVDPLMKNIVFIAGGIGVAPLSLLAGHLGETVCREASSMTFFLGARTAEEIVG
;
A
#
# COMPACT_ATOMS: atom_id res chain seq x y z
N MET A 1 -5.73 20.88 -3.43
CA MET A 1 -5.66 20.60 -1.97
C MET A 1 -5.82 19.09 -1.85
N LYS A 2 -4.91 18.38 -1.22
CA LYS A 2 -5.07 16.91 -1.06
C LYS A 2 -6.08 16.69 0.04
N ASP A 3 -7.16 16.00 -0.28
CA ASP A 3 -8.31 15.89 0.61
C ASP A 3 -8.10 14.80 1.64
N ILE A 4 -8.56 15.06 2.86
CA ILE A 4 -8.75 14.03 3.87
C ILE A 4 -10.07 13.35 3.52
N CYS A 5 -10.05 12.04 3.32
CA CYS A 5 -11.27 11.27 3.16
C CYS A 5 -11.45 10.26 4.29
N LEU A 6 -12.68 9.93 4.56
CA LEU A 6 -13.03 8.82 5.43
C LEU A 6 -12.99 7.54 4.60
N GLY A 7 -12.22 6.55 5.07
CA GLY A 7 -12.15 5.22 4.51
C GLY A 7 -12.77 4.19 5.45
N LEU A 8 -13.23 3.10 4.91
CA LEU A 8 -13.78 1.98 5.66
C LEU A 8 -12.90 0.75 5.50
N VAL A 9 -12.38 0.21 6.59
CA VAL A 9 -11.64 -1.04 6.56
C VAL A 9 -12.58 -2.16 6.12
N THR A 10 -12.23 -2.88 5.08
CA THR A 10 -13.00 -4.03 4.58
C THR A 10 -12.36 -5.36 4.95
N ALA A 11 -11.04 -5.39 5.10
CA ALA A 11 -10.26 -6.51 5.60
C ALA A 11 -8.97 -6.00 6.25
N ASN A 12 -8.44 -6.72 7.23
CA ASN A 12 -7.16 -6.46 7.86
C ASN A 12 -6.60 -7.79 8.38
N GLU A 13 -5.78 -8.42 7.58
CA GLU A 13 -5.34 -9.80 7.77
C GLU A 13 -3.86 -9.87 8.12
N GLU A 14 -3.50 -10.61 9.15
CA GLU A 14 -2.12 -10.96 9.44
C GLU A 14 -1.65 -12.03 8.43
N ILE A 15 -0.92 -11.60 7.41
CA ILE A 15 -0.40 -12.51 6.36
C ILE A 15 0.87 -13.23 6.77
N LYS A 16 1.64 -12.63 7.67
CA LYS A 16 2.82 -13.18 8.35
C LYS A 16 2.94 -12.51 9.72
N ARG A 17 3.68 -13.11 10.64
CA ARG A 17 3.88 -12.58 12.00
C ARG A 17 4.27 -11.09 11.98
N ASN A 18 3.40 -10.24 12.55
CA ASN A 18 3.53 -8.78 12.57
C ASN A 18 3.43 -8.09 11.20
N TYR A 19 3.06 -8.78 10.11
CA TYR A 19 2.82 -8.19 8.80
C TYR A 19 1.35 -8.34 8.43
N PHE A 20 0.73 -7.24 8.11
CA PHE A 20 -0.70 -7.13 7.84
C PHE A 20 -0.95 -6.59 6.45
N LEU A 21 -1.95 -7.15 5.78
CA LEU A 21 -2.54 -6.60 4.57
C LEU A 21 -3.91 -6.03 4.92
N MET A 22 -4.03 -4.70 4.86
CA MET A 22 -5.27 -3.98 5.12
C MET A 22 -5.88 -3.53 3.80
N LYS A 23 -7.18 -3.75 3.64
CA LYS A 23 -7.99 -3.24 2.53
C LYS A 23 -8.92 -2.16 3.03
N VAL A 24 -8.84 -0.99 2.40
CA VAL A 24 -9.63 0.18 2.78
C VAL A 24 -10.44 0.64 1.58
N SER A 25 -11.76 0.61 1.72
CA SER A 25 -12.67 1.25 0.76
C SER A 25 -12.57 2.76 0.95
N VAL A 26 -12.35 3.50 -0.15
CA VAL A 26 -12.27 4.96 -0.17
C VAL A 26 -13.30 5.52 -1.14
N PRO A 27 -13.70 6.81 -1.00
CA PRO A 27 -14.70 7.43 -1.90
C PRO A 27 -14.27 7.41 -3.37
N ASP A 28 -15.23 7.41 -4.28
CA ASP A 28 -15.00 7.42 -5.73
C ASP A 28 -14.17 8.62 -6.22
N GLY A 29 -14.21 9.72 -5.48
CA GLY A 29 -13.38 10.91 -5.74
C GLY A 29 -11.91 10.76 -5.35
N PHE A 30 -11.51 9.64 -4.73
CA PHE A 30 -10.10 9.40 -4.40
C PHE A 30 -9.28 9.30 -5.69
N THR A 31 -8.18 10.07 -5.74
CA THR A 31 -7.29 10.08 -6.91
C THR A 31 -6.57 8.75 -7.05
N ASP A 32 -6.51 8.21 -8.26
CA ASP A 32 -5.76 6.98 -8.54
C ASP A 32 -4.29 7.18 -8.21
N PRO A 33 -3.72 6.35 -7.32
CA PRO A 33 -2.34 6.50 -6.90
C PRO A 33 -1.38 6.06 -8.01
N LEU A 34 -0.28 6.80 -8.11
CA LEU A 34 0.84 6.41 -8.96
C LEU A 34 1.83 5.55 -8.17
N PRO A 35 2.56 4.63 -8.82
CA PRO A 35 3.56 3.79 -8.18
C PRO A 35 4.59 4.58 -7.36
N GLY A 36 4.85 4.17 -6.13
CA GLY A 36 5.76 4.85 -5.20
C GLY A 36 5.06 5.85 -4.26
N GLN A 37 3.79 6.16 -4.50
CA GLN A 37 3.02 7.01 -3.60
C GLN A 37 2.55 6.25 -2.35
N PHE A 38 2.20 7.02 -1.32
CA PHE A 38 1.75 6.53 -0.03
C PHE A 38 0.53 7.32 0.45
N VAL A 39 -0.08 6.85 1.51
CA VAL A 39 -1.10 7.59 2.26
C VAL A 39 -0.64 7.85 3.67
N MET A 40 -1.11 8.96 4.26
CA MET A 40 -1.10 9.15 5.70
C MET A 40 -2.42 8.65 6.25
N MET A 41 -2.38 7.71 7.18
CA MET A 41 -3.60 7.10 7.75
C MET A 41 -3.62 7.22 9.26
N ARG A 42 -4.80 7.48 9.82
CA ARG A 42 -5.09 7.39 11.25
C ARG A 42 -6.48 6.79 11.48
N ILE A 43 -6.70 6.27 12.67
CA ILE A 43 -8.01 5.75 13.08
C ILE A 43 -8.94 6.93 13.35
N ALA A 44 -10.13 6.92 12.76
CA ALA A 44 -11.10 7.99 12.94
C ALA A 44 -11.55 8.07 14.40
N GLY A 45 -11.64 9.30 14.93
CA GLY A 45 -12.07 9.56 16.30
C GLY A 45 -11.06 9.19 17.40
N LEU A 46 -9.92 8.57 17.07
CA LEU A 46 -8.90 8.22 18.05
C LEU A 46 -7.91 9.39 18.23
N GLN A 47 -7.80 9.90 19.46
CA GLN A 47 -6.90 11.01 19.76
C GLN A 47 -5.48 10.56 20.17
N ASP A 48 -5.31 9.31 20.60
CA ASP A 48 -4.01 8.73 20.97
C ASP A 48 -3.83 7.32 20.38
N PRO A 49 -2.88 7.12 19.47
CA PRO A 49 -1.85 8.06 19.02
C PRO A 49 -2.37 9.09 18.00
N PHE A 50 -2.09 10.36 18.25
CA PHE A 50 -2.57 11.49 17.46
C PHE A 50 -2.03 11.54 16.03
N LEU A 51 -0.77 11.13 15.82
CA LEU A 51 -0.11 11.26 14.52
C LEU A 51 -0.57 10.21 13.52
N SER A 52 -0.85 10.63 12.29
CA SER A 52 -1.06 9.73 11.16
C SER A 52 0.20 8.93 10.83
N ARG A 53 0.01 7.74 10.24
CA ARG A 53 1.10 6.84 9.82
C ARG A 53 1.26 6.88 8.31
N PRO A 54 2.49 7.10 7.79
CA PRO A 54 2.75 6.93 6.37
C PRO A 54 2.74 5.44 6.03
N LEU A 55 1.90 5.05 5.08
CA LEU A 55 1.79 3.69 4.59
C LEU A 55 1.89 3.69 3.08
N SER A 56 2.86 2.97 2.54
CA SER A 56 2.99 2.79 1.09
C SER A 56 1.77 2.06 0.54
N ILE A 57 1.28 2.51 -0.60
CA ILE A 57 0.19 1.83 -1.29
C ILE A 57 0.76 0.58 -1.94
N TYR A 58 0.24 -0.58 -1.53
CA TYR A 58 0.62 -1.89 -2.04
C TYR A 58 -0.10 -2.22 -3.35
N ALA A 59 -1.41 -1.96 -3.38
CA ALA A 59 -2.25 -2.12 -4.56
C ALA A 59 -3.42 -1.12 -4.52
N PHE A 60 -3.99 -0.86 -5.67
CA PHE A 60 -5.18 -0.04 -5.83
C PHE A 60 -6.08 -0.64 -6.90
N SER A 61 -7.38 -0.61 -6.66
CA SER A 61 -8.36 -0.99 -7.67
C SER A 61 -9.54 -0.04 -7.65
N ARG A 62 -10.05 0.25 -8.85
CA ARG A 62 -11.28 1.00 -9.07
C ARG A 62 -12.27 0.12 -9.82
N SER A 63 -13.48 0.03 -9.32
CA SER A 63 -14.56 -0.75 -9.92
C SER A 63 -15.89 0.00 -9.79
N GLN A 64 -16.94 -0.54 -10.38
CA GLN A 64 -18.30 -0.04 -10.16
C GLN A 64 -18.78 -0.11 -8.70
N LYS A 65 -18.10 -0.89 -7.86
CA LYS A 65 -18.39 -1.02 -6.43
C LYS A 65 -17.63 -0.03 -5.55
N GLY A 66 -16.81 0.84 -6.14
CA GLY A 66 -15.98 1.84 -5.45
C GLY A 66 -14.48 1.62 -5.64
N CYS A 67 -13.71 2.38 -4.88
CA CYS A 67 -12.26 2.38 -4.90
C CYS A 67 -11.72 1.64 -3.67
N MET A 68 -10.67 0.83 -3.88
CA MET A 68 -10.02 0.06 -2.84
C MET A 68 -8.52 0.36 -2.81
N VAL A 69 -8.02 0.77 -1.65
CA VAL A 69 -6.58 0.92 -1.36
C VAL A 69 -6.14 -0.28 -0.53
N GLU A 70 -5.08 -0.96 -0.95
CA GLU A 70 -4.46 -2.03 -0.18
C GLU A 70 -3.14 -1.54 0.41
N LEU A 71 -2.97 -1.76 1.71
CA LEU A 71 -1.85 -1.28 2.49
C LEU A 71 -1.16 -2.48 3.16
N LEU A 72 0.05 -2.78 2.72
CA LEU A 72 0.90 -3.76 3.39
C LEU A 72 1.73 -3.02 4.45
N TYR A 73 1.61 -3.42 5.72
CA TYR A 73 2.35 -2.78 6.80
C TYR A 73 2.87 -3.78 7.82
N ARG A 74 3.85 -3.33 8.59
CA ARG A 74 4.44 -4.10 9.68
C ARG A 74 4.09 -3.44 11.01
N VAL A 75 3.77 -4.24 12.01
CA VAL A 75 3.66 -3.77 13.40
C VAL A 75 5.06 -3.44 13.93
N ALA A 76 5.32 -2.14 14.11
CA ALA A 76 6.62 -1.64 14.54
C ALA A 76 6.53 -0.74 15.79
N GLY A 77 5.33 -0.45 16.27
CA GLY A 77 5.11 0.39 17.42
C GLY A 77 3.62 0.51 17.77
N ARG A 78 3.31 1.33 18.78
CA ARG A 78 1.96 1.47 19.34
C ARG A 78 0.88 1.74 18.28
N GLY A 79 1.12 2.69 17.38
CA GLY A 79 0.12 3.05 16.36
C GLY A 79 -0.21 1.91 15.40
N THR A 80 0.81 1.24 14.86
CA THR A 80 0.60 0.07 13.98
C THR A 80 0.08 -1.13 14.76
N GLY A 81 0.38 -1.25 16.05
CA GLY A 81 -0.20 -2.28 16.92
C GLY A 81 -1.72 -2.08 17.12
N ILE A 82 -2.18 -0.83 17.29
CA ILE A 82 -3.62 -0.54 17.36
C ILE A 82 -4.27 -0.78 16.00
N MET A 83 -3.61 -0.39 14.90
CA MET A 83 -4.10 -0.66 13.55
C MET A 83 -4.28 -2.16 13.27
N ALA A 84 -3.40 -3.01 13.80
CA ALA A 84 -3.51 -4.46 13.67
C ALA A 84 -4.80 -5.04 14.29
N GLY A 85 -5.39 -4.34 15.26
CA GLY A 85 -6.66 -4.70 15.87
C GLY A 85 -7.91 -4.19 15.13
N LEU A 86 -7.76 -3.44 14.03
CA LEU A 86 -8.91 -2.96 13.26
C LEU A 86 -9.59 -4.14 12.55
N ILE A 87 -10.92 -4.10 12.55
CA ILE A 87 -11.79 -5.10 11.91
C ILE A 87 -12.55 -4.48 10.74
N ALA A 88 -13.17 -5.29 9.93
CA ALA A 88 -14.09 -4.82 8.89
C ALA A 88 -15.18 -3.93 9.51
N GLY A 89 -15.44 -2.77 8.89
CA GLY A 89 -16.34 -1.73 9.40
C GLY A 89 -15.64 -0.65 10.23
N SER A 90 -14.36 -0.79 10.59
CA SER A 90 -13.62 0.27 11.27
C SER A 90 -13.40 1.47 10.34
N GLU A 91 -13.60 2.68 10.85
CA GLU A 91 -13.38 3.92 10.11
C GLU A 91 -11.95 4.43 10.29
N VAL A 92 -11.36 4.87 9.17
CA VAL A 92 -10.01 5.45 9.13
C VAL A 92 -10.02 6.74 8.32
N GLU A 93 -9.22 7.71 8.74
CA GLU A 93 -8.97 8.90 7.95
C GLU A 93 -7.75 8.66 7.06
N VAL A 94 -7.91 8.92 5.76
CA VAL A 94 -6.89 8.72 4.73
C VAL A 94 -6.59 10.05 4.05
N ILE A 95 -5.33 10.43 4.03
CA ILE A 95 -4.83 11.61 3.30
C ILE A 95 -3.93 11.09 2.19
N GLY A 96 -4.30 11.32 0.96
CA GLY A 96 -3.48 10.84 -0.16
C GLY A 96 -4.20 10.89 -1.51
N PRO A 97 -3.53 10.34 -2.54
CA PRO A 97 -2.15 9.84 -2.53
C PRO A 97 -1.12 10.96 -2.38
N LEU A 98 -0.01 10.66 -1.69
CA LEU A 98 1.07 11.59 -1.37
C LEU A 98 2.40 11.09 -1.94
N GLY A 99 3.36 12.01 -2.07
CA GLY A 99 4.70 11.68 -2.56
C GLY A 99 4.83 11.73 -4.06
N GLN A 100 6.02 11.40 -4.53
CA GLN A 100 6.39 11.38 -5.95
C GLN A 100 6.28 9.96 -6.49
N SER A 101 5.87 9.82 -7.76
CA SER A 101 5.87 8.53 -8.43
C SER A 101 7.28 8.14 -8.89
N TYR A 102 7.50 6.85 -9.03
CA TYR A 102 8.65 6.34 -9.76
C TYR A 102 8.60 6.79 -11.22
N ARG A 103 9.76 7.14 -11.74
CA ARG A 103 9.94 7.41 -13.18
C ARG A 103 10.55 6.16 -13.81
N VAL A 104 9.82 5.55 -14.72
CA VAL A 104 10.28 4.39 -15.47
C VAL A 104 10.37 4.78 -16.93
N ASP A 105 11.51 4.51 -17.56
CA ASP A 105 11.66 4.68 -19.00
C ASP A 105 10.84 3.60 -19.73
N PRO A 106 9.90 3.98 -20.59
CA PRO A 106 9.07 3.02 -21.32
C PRO A 106 9.87 2.11 -22.28
N LEU A 107 11.13 2.45 -22.56
CA LEU A 107 12.02 1.62 -23.38
C LEU A 107 12.78 0.54 -22.59
N MET A 108 12.61 0.49 -21.27
CA MET A 108 13.22 -0.56 -20.45
C MET A 108 12.63 -1.93 -20.79
N LYS A 109 13.52 -2.88 -21.14
CA LYS A 109 13.14 -4.27 -21.47
C LYS A 109 13.27 -5.22 -20.30
N ASN A 110 14.23 -5.00 -19.42
CA ASN A 110 14.50 -5.84 -18.26
C ASN A 110 14.45 -4.99 -16.99
N ILE A 111 13.57 -5.36 -16.07
CA ILE A 111 13.36 -4.62 -14.82
C ILE A 111 13.68 -5.55 -13.66
N VAL A 112 14.55 -5.09 -12.77
CA VAL A 112 14.91 -5.81 -11.55
C VAL A 112 14.42 -5.01 -10.35
N PHE A 113 13.60 -5.65 -9.52
CA PHE A 113 13.13 -5.12 -8.24
C PHE A 113 13.95 -5.74 -7.11
N ILE A 114 14.44 -4.92 -6.21
CA ILE A 114 15.17 -5.38 -5.03
C ILE A 114 14.46 -4.79 -3.81
N ALA A 115 13.89 -5.65 -2.98
CA ALA A 115 13.15 -5.26 -1.79
C ALA A 115 13.67 -5.93 -0.53
N GLY A 116 13.78 -5.15 0.56
CA GLY A 116 14.06 -5.66 1.91
C GLY A 116 12.82 -5.56 2.80
N GLY A 117 12.31 -6.70 3.29
CA GLY A 117 11.15 -6.75 4.17
C GLY A 117 9.96 -5.97 3.63
N ILE A 118 9.42 -5.03 4.43
CA ILE A 118 8.24 -4.21 4.05
C ILE A 118 8.47 -3.31 2.82
N GLY A 119 9.72 -3.12 2.39
CA GLY A 119 10.03 -2.37 1.17
C GLY A 119 9.46 -2.95 -0.12
N VAL A 120 8.93 -4.16 -0.09
CA VAL A 120 8.17 -4.73 -1.20
C VAL A 120 6.88 -3.95 -1.50
N ALA A 121 6.25 -3.35 -0.49
CA ALA A 121 4.94 -2.70 -0.64
C ALA A 121 4.89 -1.66 -1.78
N PRO A 122 5.75 -0.62 -1.84
CA PRO A 122 5.70 0.35 -2.92
C PRO A 122 6.10 -0.23 -4.28
N LEU A 123 6.89 -1.31 -4.31
CA LEU A 123 7.33 -1.97 -5.55
C LEU A 123 6.24 -2.87 -6.15
N SER A 124 5.33 -3.38 -5.33
CA SER A 124 4.20 -4.19 -5.82
C SER A 124 3.25 -3.38 -6.69
N LEU A 125 2.89 -2.16 -6.26
CA LEU A 125 2.08 -1.26 -7.08
C LEU A 125 2.79 -0.92 -8.41
N LEU A 126 4.12 -0.71 -8.38
CA LEU A 126 4.90 -0.46 -9.58
C LEU A 126 4.89 -1.67 -10.52
N ALA A 127 5.09 -2.88 -10.00
CA ALA A 127 5.08 -4.10 -10.80
C ALA A 127 3.73 -4.34 -11.47
N GLY A 128 2.62 -4.15 -10.73
CA GLY A 128 1.28 -4.22 -11.29
C GLY A 128 1.06 -3.21 -12.42
N HIS A 129 1.42 -1.95 -12.17
CA HIS A 129 1.30 -0.88 -13.17
C HIS A 129 2.13 -1.18 -14.45
N LEU A 130 3.36 -1.67 -14.29
CA LEU A 130 4.20 -2.04 -15.43
C LEU A 130 3.65 -3.26 -16.17
N GLY A 131 3.11 -4.25 -15.46
CA GLY A 131 2.46 -5.41 -16.07
C GLY A 131 1.28 -5.03 -16.96
N GLU A 132 0.52 -4.03 -16.57
CA GLU A 132 -0.65 -3.58 -17.32
C GLU A 132 -0.30 -2.63 -18.47
N THR A 133 0.68 -1.74 -18.29
CA THR A 133 0.93 -0.62 -19.20
C THR A 133 2.16 -0.78 -20.09
N VAL A 134 3.24 -1.31 -19.55
CA VAL A 134 4.56 -1.32 -20.22
C VAL A 134 4.93 -2.70 -20.74
N CYS A 135 4.49 -3.77 -20.07
CA CYS A 135 4.92 -5.13 -20.36
C CYS A 135 4.27 -5.80 -21.57
N ARG A 136 3.62 -5.08 -22.46
CA ARG A 136 3.35 -5.65 -23.80
C ARG A 136 4.64 -5.88 -24.60
N GLU A 137 5.75 -5.23 -24.21
CA GLU A 137 7.06 -5.35 -24.86
C GLU A 137 8.22 -5.61 -23.89
N ALA A 138 8.02 -5.58 -22.56
CA ALA A 138 9.07 -5.87 -21.59
C ALA A 138 9.44 -7.36 -21.62
N SER A 139 10.73 -7.65 -21.72
CA SER A 139 11.23 -9.01 -21.86
C SER A 139 11.24 -9.76 -20.53
N SER A 140 11.43 -9.08 -19.39
CA SER A 140 11.40 -9.69 -18.06
C SER A 140 11.21 -8.70 -16.91
N MET A 141 10.53 -9.17 -15.86
CA MET A 141 10.53 -8.53 -14.53
C MET A 141 11.02 -9.56 -13.51
N THR A 142 12.03 -9.21 -12.73
CA THR A 142 12.62 -10.10 -11.72
C THR A 142 12.57 -9.43 -10.36
N PHE A 143 12.07 -10.15 -9.34
CA PHE A 143 12.06 -9.70 -7.96
C PHE A 143 13.12 -10.42 -7.13
N PHE A 144 13.93 -9.66 -6.41
CA PHE A 144 14.77 -10.14 -5.33
C PHE A 144 14.19 -9.65 -4.00
N LEU A 145 13.72 -10.57 -3.19
CA LEU A 145 13.16 -10.29 -1.88
C LEU A 145 14.12 -10.77 -0.80
N GLY A 146 14.54 -9.87 0.07
CA GLY A 146 15.39 -10.16 1.21
C GLY A 146 14.70 -9.81 2.52
N ALA A 147 14.97 -10.58 3.57
CA ALA A 147 14.54 -10.29 4.93
C ALA A 147 15.59 -10.82 5.92
N ARG A 148 15.45 -10.48 7.21
CA ARG A 148 16.35 -11.00 8.24
C ARG A 148 16.14 -12.49 8.50
N THR A 149 14.92 -12.96 8.36
CA THR A 149 14.54 -14.37 8.49
C THR A 149 13.55 -14.75 7.36
N ALA A 150 13.38 -16.06 7.12
CA ALA A 150 12.45 -16.56 6.10
C ALA A 150 10.98 -16.19 6.43
N GLU A 151 10.64 -16.08 7.71
CA GLU A 151 9.30 -15.71 8.18
C GLU A 151 8.97 -14.23 7.90
N GLU A 152 9.97 -13.37 7.68
CA GLU A 152 9.78 -11.96 7.34
C GLU A 152 9.72 -11.70 5.82
N ILE A 153 9.85 -12.71 4.98
CA ILE A 153 9.67 -12.56 3.53
C ILE A 153 8.18 -12.44 3.24
N VAL A 154 7.75 -11.29 2.75
CA VAL A 154 6.38 -10.96 2.36
C VAL A 154 6.35 -10.46 0.91
N GLY A 155 5.30 -10.83 0.16
CA GLY A 155 5.12 -10.45 -1.25
C GLY A 155 4.39 -11.50 -2.03
#